data_803e6607794a87cb9604e9795cb0ab45
#
_entry.id   803e6607794a87cb9604e9795cb0ab45
#
_cell.length_a   1.000
_cell.length_b   1.000
_cell.length_c   1.000
_cell.angle_alpha   90.00
_cell.angle_beta   90.00
_cell.angle_gamma   90.00
#
_symmetry.space_group_name_H-M   'P 1'
#
loop_
_entity.id
_entity.type
_entity.pdbx_description
1 polymer ?
#
loop_
_entity_poly.entity_id
_entity_poly.type
_entity_poly.pdbx_seq_one_letter_code
_entity_poly.pdbx_strand_id
1 'polypeptide(L)'
;PGPFAGEAVTNVLDGNFNPGGKLNVTIPRSAGQIPIFYNHKNGSGYASGSDATSAAIFSGGYTDGLGTPLYPFGYGLSYTEFALDHFKIEKTEIPTDGKIEVSCTVSNIGAVAGDEVVQLYQAFHGAHVVRPNKQLAGFKRVHLNAGETKKITFNLDTAQLGYYDEEMQFVVEP
;
A
#
# COMPACT_ATOMS: atom_id res chain seq x y z
N PRO A 1 -10.10 -21.87 -1.12
CA PRO A 1 -11.10 -21.89 -0.05
C PRO A 1 -11.17 -23.31 0.53
N GLY A 2 -11.16 -23.40 1.85
CA GLY A 2 -11.22 -24.65 2.59
C GLY A 2 -12.67 -25.05 2.90
N PRO A 3 -12.89 -26.09 3.72
CA PRO A 3 -14.22 -26.60 4.06
C PRO A 3 -15.11 -25.57 4.77
N PHE A 4 -14.54 -24.56 5.39
CA PHE A 4 -15.27 -23.47 6.08
C PHE A 4 -15.54 -22.24 5.20
N ALA A 5 -15.28 -22.30 3.90
CA ALA A 5 -15.45 -21.15 3.00
C ALA A 5 -16.91 -20.64 2.96
N GLY A 6 -17.87 -21.54 2.94
CA GLY A 6 -19.30 -21.17 2.95
C GLY A 6 -19.68 -20.39 4.21
N GLU A 7 -19.30 -20.88 5.38
CA GLU A 7 -19.54 -20.22 6.66
C GLU A 7 -18.85 -18.84 6.73
N ALA A 8 -17.59 -18.75 6.30
CA ALA A 8 -16.86 -17.51 6.30
C ALA A 8 -17.50 -16.44 5.40
N VAL A 9 -17.94 -16.82 4.19
CA VAL A 9 -18.65 -15.92 3.27
C VAL A 9 -19.98 -15.47 3.85
N THR A 10 -20.78 -16.40 4.40
CA THR A 10 -22.07 -16.09 5.02
C THR A 10 -21.91 -15.12 6.18
N ASN A 11 -20.95 -15.35 7.07
CA ASN A 11 -20.70 -14.45 8.21
C ASN A 11 -20.35 -13.03 7.78
N VAL A 12 -19.61 -12.86 6.68
CA VAL A 12 -19.36 -11.53 6.12
C VAL A 12 -20.64 -10.94 5.53
N LEU A 13 -21.38 -11.68 4.70
CA LEU A 13 -22.60 -11.17 4.03
C LEU A 13 -23.70 -10.80 5.01
N ASP A 14 -23.86 -11.56 6.08
CA ASP A 14 -24.85 -11.32 7.13
C ASP A 14 -24.41 -10.25 8.16
N GLY A 15 -23.18 -9.71 8.03
CA GLY A 15 -22.64 -8.71 8.94
C GLY A 15 -22.20 -9.25 10.31
N ASN A 16 -22.13 -10.57 10.48
CA ASN A 16 -21.65 -11.21 11.70
C ASN A 16 -20.13 -11.06 11.87
N PHE A 17 -19.44 -10.79 10.78
CA PHE A 17 -18.00 -10.53 10.76
C PHE A 17 -17.69 -9.34 9.86
N ASN A 18 -17.00 -8.34 10.43
CA ASN A 18 -16.53 -7.18 9.68
C ASN A 18 -15.22 -7.52 8.97
N PRO A 19 -15.17 -7.51 7.61
CA PRO A 19 -13.96 -7.84 6.87
C PRO A 19 -12.89 -6.76 7.06
N GLY A 20 -11.66 -7.17 7.37
CA GLY A 20 -10.50 -6.26 7.53
C GLY A 20 -9.33 -6.61 6.59
N GLY A 21 -9.52 -7.57 5.68
CA GLY A 21 -8.48 -7.99 4.74
C GLY A 21 -8.22 -6.94 3.66
N LYS A 22 -6.97 -6.89 3.18
CA LYS A 22 -6.55 -6.05 2.04
C LYS A 22 -6.02 -6.93 0.92
N LEU A 23 -6.22 -6.50 -0.32
CA LEU A 23 -5.70 -7.20 -1.50
C LEU A 23 -4.17 -7.21 -1.49
N ASN A 24 -3.60 -8.38 -1.67
CA ASN A 24 -2.15 -8.58 -1.82
C ASN A 24 -1.71 -8.67 -3.29
N VAL A 25 -2.63 -8.39 -4.21
CA VAL A 25 -2.39 -8.28 -5.66
C VAL A 25 -3.18 -7.12 -6.21
N THR A 26 -2.72 -6.56 -7.33
CA THR A 26 -3.48 -5.57 -8.09
C THR A 26 -4.48 -6.29 -9.00
N ILE A 27 -5.73 -5.87 -9.00
CA ILE A 27 -6.79 -6.44 -9.86
C ILE A 27 -6.94 -5.54 -11.10
N PRO A 28 -6.67 -6.06 -12.31
CA PRO A 28 -6.82 -5.29 -13.54
C PRO A 28 -8.30 -5.07 -13.89
N ARG A 29 -8.57 -4.07 -14.73
CA ARG A 29 -9.92 -3.84 -15.31
C ARG A 29 -10.23 -4.82 -16.44
N SER A 30 -9.20 -5.28 -17.13
CA SER A 30 -9.31 -6.24 -18.22
C SER A 30 -8.02 -7.04 -18.35
N ALA A 31 -8.09 -8.17 -19.05
CA ALA A 31 -6.91 -8.98 -19.33
C ALA A 31 -5.82 -8.22 -20.12
N GLY A 32 -6.20 -7.23 -20.92
CA GLY A 32 -5.25 -6.38 -21.65
C GLY A 32 -4.37 -5.49 -20.77
N GLN A 33 -4.72 -5.31 -19.50
CA GLN A 33 -3.87 -4.54 -18.56
C GLN A 33 -2.75 -5.37 -17.92
N ILE A 34 -2.68 -6.68 -18.16
CA ILE A 34 -1.64 -7.54 -17.56
C ILE A 34 -0.35 -7.43 -18.38
N PRO A 35 0.81 -7.23 -17.71
CA PRO A 35 1.05 -7.14 -16.26
C PRO A 35 0.74 -5.76 -15.69
N ILE A 36 0.19 -5.71 -14.46
CA ILE A 36 -0.07 -4.48 -13.72
C ILE A 36 0.46 -4.59 -12.29
N PHE A 37 1.41 -3.73 -11.92
CA PHE A 37 2.11 -3.79 -10.64
C PHE A 37 1.89 -2.49 -9.86
N TYR A 38 1.63 -2.59 -8.54
CA TYR A 38 1.53 -1.42 -7.66
C TYR A 38 2.86 -0.68 -7.51
N ASN A 39 3.99 -1.40 -7.60
CA ASN A 39 5.35 -0.92 -7.44
C ASN A 39 6.05 -0.68 -8.79
N HIS A 40 5.31 -0.27 -9.80
CA HIS A 40 5.89 0.02 -11.10
C HIS A 40 6.94 1.16 -11.04
N LYS A 41 7.82 1.19 -12.02
CA LYS A 41 8.83 2.23 -12.17
C LYS A 41 8.23 3.48 -12.84
N ASN A 42 8.79 4.65 -12.55
CA ASN A 42 8.43 5.88 -13.28
C ASN A 42 8.72 5.70 -14.77
N GLY A 43 7.82 6.19 -15.62
CA GLY A 43 7.94 6.06 -17.07
C GLY A 43 7.55 4.68 -17.64
N SER A 44 7.03 3.76 -16.82
CA SER A 44 6.60 2.43 -17.27
C SER A 44 5.26 2.39 -18.01
N GLY A 45 4.69 3.54 -18.36
CA GLY A 45 3.41 3.62 -19.06
C GLY A 45 2.17 3.55 -18.16
N TYR A 46 2.34 3.38 -16.86
CA TYR A 46 1.23 3.47 -15.90
C TYR A 46 0.99 4.93 -15.55
N ALA A 47 -0.19 5.43 -15.86
CA ALA A 47 -0.56 6.77 -15.46
C ALA A 47 -0.83 6.84 -13.96
N SER A 48 -0.18 7.79 -13.29
CA SER A 48 -0.48 8.15 -11.92
C SER A 48 -1.66 9.13 -11.93
N GLY A 49 -2.85 8.70 -11.54
CA GLY A 49 -3.98 9.59 -11.37
C GLY A 49 -5.28 9.12 -12.02
N SER A 50 -6.38 9.73 -11.62
CA SER A 50 -7.75 9.34 -11.97
C SER A 50 -8.18 9.70 -13.41
N ASP A 51 -7.46 10.63 -14.09
CA ASP A 51 -7.93 11.25 -15.34
C ASP A 51 -7.00 10.99 -16.54
N ALA A 52 -6.41 9.84 -16.58
CA ALA A 52 -5.29 9.53 -17.44
C ALA A 52 -5.63 9.15 -18.89
N THR A 53 -6.81 9.41 -19.39
CA THR A 53 -7.18 9.07 -20.78
C THR A 53 -6.36 9.84 -21.83
N SER A 54 -6.03 11.11 -21.59
CA SER A 54 -5.22 11.89 -22.54
C SER A 54 -3.71 11.78 -22.27
N ALA A 55 -3.29 11.64 -21.02
CA ALA A 55 -1.88 11.44 -20.67
C ALA A 55 -1.39 10.02 -21.04
N ALA A 56 -2.25 9.03 -21.04
CA ALA A 56 -1.95 7.66 -21.40
C ALA A 56 -1.50 7.51 -22.87
N ILE A 57 -2.07 8.27 -23.79
CA ILE A 57 -1.72 8.25 -25.20
C ILE A 57 -0.29 8.73 -25.45
N PHE A 58 0.17 9.72 -24.68
CA PHE A 58 1.52 10.29 -24.82
C PHE A 58 2.59 9.61 -23.96
N SER A 59 2.18 8.87 -22.92
CA SER A 59 3.11 8.22 -22.00
C SER A 59 3.17 6.69 -22.12
N GLY A 60 2.61 6.13 -23.20
CA GLY A 60 2.68 4.68 -23.46
C GLY A 60 1.64 3.85 -22.69
N GLY A 61 0.56 4.49 -22.22
CA GLY A 61 -0.56 3.81 -21.56
C GLY A 61 -1.51 3.11 -22.56
N TYR A 62 -2.62 2.59 -22.04
CA TYR A 62 -3.64 1.93 -22.86
C TYR A 62 -4.44 2.95 -23.68
N THR A 63 -4.77 2.60 -24.92
CA THR A 63 -5.50 3.49 -25.83
C THR A 63 -7.02 3.41 -25.67
N ASP A 64 -7.52 2.31 -25.10
CA ASP A 64 -8.93 1.94 -25.01
C ASP A 64 -9.45 1.86 -23.56
N GLY A 65 -8.65 2.27 -22.58
CA GLY A 65 -9.03 2.17 -21.17
C GLY A 65 -8.18 3.02 -20.23
N LEU A 66 -8.62 3.08 -18.99
CA LEU A 66 -7.91 3.77 -17.93
C LEU A 66 -6.60 3.03 -17.61
N GLY A 67 -5.51 3.77 -17.37
CA GLY A 67 -4.24 3.22 -16.90
C GLY A 67 -4.28 2.75 -15.44
N THR A 68 -5.34 3.09 -14.68
CA THR A 68 -5.51 2.68 -13.29
C THR A 68 -6.14 1.28 -13.17
N PRO A 69 -5.77 0.48 -12.17
CA PRO A 69 -6.39 -0.83 -11.92
C PRO A 69 -7.86 -0.71 -11.50
N LEU A 70 -8.59 -1.82 -11.54
CA LEU A 70 -9.92 -1.90 -10.96
C LEU A 70 -9.86 -1.77 -9.43
N TYR A 71 -8.99 -2.59 -8.81
CA TYR A 71 -8.66 -2.49 -7.39
C TYR A 71 -7.14 -2.55 -7.21
N PRO A 72 -6.53 -1.54 -6.57
CA PRO A 72 -5.09 -1.54 -6.35
C PRO A 72 -4.67 -2.53 -5.26
N PHE A 73 -3.39 -2.89 -5.25
CA PHE A 73 -2.76 -3.55 -4.11
C PHE A 73 -3.03 -2.77 -2.82
N GLY A 74 -3.32 -3.47 -1.74
CA GLY A 74 -3.64 -2.86 -0.45
C GLY A 74 -5.08 -2.38 -0.30
N TYR A 75 -5.92 -2.49 -1.33
CA TYR A 75 -7.33 -2.11 -1.28
C TYR A 75 -8.15 -3.11 -0.44
N GLY A 76 -9.14 -2.60 0.27
CA GLY A 76 -10.12 -3.40 1.01
C GLY A 76 -11.27 -2.54 1.50
N LEU A 77 -12.38 -3.19 1.80
CA LEU A 77 -13.60 -2.58 2.35
C LEU A 77 -13.81 -3.06 3.79
N SER A 78 -14.56 -2.28 4.54
CA SER A 78 -14.99 -2.59 5.91
C SER A 78 -16.42 -2.09 6.10
N TYR A 79 -17.12 -2.62 7.10
CA TYR A 79 -18.42 -2.09 7.54
C TYR A 79 -18.29 -0.89 8.47
N THR A 80 -17.05 -0.45 8.75
CA THR A 80 -16.74 0.77 9.51
C THR A 80 -15.74 1.61 8.71
N GLU A 81 -15.48 2.81 9.18
CA GLU A 81 -14.56 3.75 8.55
C GLU A 81 -13.40 4.04 9.49
N PHE A 82 -12.19 4.11 8.91
CA PHE A 82 -10.97 4.41 9.65
C PHE A 82 -10.33 5.69 9.13
N ALA A 83 -9.87 6.54 10.06
CA ALA A 83 -9.06 7.70 9.76
C ALA A 83 -7.62 7.46 10.20
N LEU A 84 -6.68 7.91 9.36
CA LEU A 84 -5.25 7.89 9.64
C LEU A 84 -4.75 9.32 9.76
N ASP A 85 -4.17 9.66 10.93
CA ASP A 85 -3.72 11.00 11.25
C ASP A 85 -2.35 10.99 11.93
N HIS A 86 -1.80 12.19 12.19
CA HIS A 86 -0.58 12.40 12.98
C HIS A 86 0.61 11.57 12.50
N PHE A 87 0.80 11.50 11.18
CA PHE A 87 1.98 10.87 10.61
C PHE A 87 3.24 11.60 11.08
N LYS A 88 4.20 10.84 11.62
CA LYS A 88 5.45 11.37 12.14
C LYS A 88 6.62 10.44 11.83
N ILE A 89 7.71 11.01 11.36
CA ILE A 89 9.02 10.37 11.31
C ILE A 89 9.83 11.00 12.46
N GLU A 90 10.34 10.17 13.38
CA GLU A 90 11.00 10.67 14.59
C GLU A 90 12.31 11.39 14.28
N LYS A 91 13.05 10.95 13.27
CA LYS A 91 14.31 11.55 12.82
C LYS A 91 14.31 11.69 11.31
N THR A 92 14.67 12.85 10.81
CA THR A 92 14.79 13.15 9.37
C THR A 92 16.19 12.87 8.82
N GLU A 93 17.19 12.79 9.69
CA GLU A 93 18.57 12.44 9.35
C GLU A 93 18.94 11.16 10.10
N ILE A 94 19.29 10.12 9.37
CA ILE A 94 19.53 8.79 9.90
C ILE A 94 20.72 8.20 9.16
N PRO A 95 21.71 7.62 9.87
CA PRO A 95 22.83 6.97 9.22
C PRO A 95 22.38 5.75 8.40
N THR A 96 23.15 5.37 7.40
CA THR A 96 22.84 4.28 6.47
C THR A 96 22.78 2.89 7.14
N ASP A 97 23.27 2.76 8.36
CA ASP A 97 23.22 1.58 9.22
C ASP A 97 22.24 1.76 10.42
N GLY A 98 21.35 2.73 10.34
CA GLY A 98 20.46 3.13 11.42
C GLY A 98 19.08 2.47 11.38
N LYS A 99 18.18 3.02 12.20
CA LYS A 99 16.76 2.63 12.25
C LYS A 99 15.87 3.84 12.12
N ILE A 100 14.79 3.65 11.40
CA ILE A 100 13.76 4.67 11.15
C ILE A 100 12.54 4.30 11.99
N GLU A 101 12.12 5.20 12.87
CA GLU A 101 10.84 5.07 13.54
C GLU A 101 9.81 5.99 12.87
N VAL A 102 8.72 5.36 12.41
CA VAL A 102 7.59 6.04 11.78
C VAL A 102 6.34 5.73 12.58
N SER A 103 5.55 6.72 12.91
CA SER A 103 4.30 6.52 13.64
C SER A 103 3.13 7.29 13.03
N CYS A 104 1.92 6.79 13.25
CA CYS A 104 0.66 7.46 12.97
C CYS A 104 -0.38 7.07 14.01
N THR A 105 -1.51 7.77 14.03
CA THR A 105 -2.70 7.32 14.75
C THR A 105 -3.70 6.75 13.76
N VAL A 106 -4.40 5.70 14.16
CA VAL A 106 -5.55 5.15 13.45
C VAL A 106 -6.77 5.20 14.37
N SER A 107 -7.85 5.76 13.87
CA SER A 107 -9.12 5.92 14.60
C SER A 107 -10.23 5.22 13.83
N ASN A 108 -11.05 4.46 14.55
CA ASN A 108 -12.31 3.98 14.01
C ASN A 108 -13.37 5.08 14.18
N ILE A 109 -13.72 5.75 13.10
CA ILE A 109 -14.68 6.87 13.10
C ILE A 109 -16.11 6.43 12.78
N GLY A 110 -16.32 5.12 12.51
CA GLY A 110 -17.64 4.55 12.30
C GLY A 110 -18.25 3.95 13.56
N ALA A 111 -19.40 3.30 13.40
CA ALA A 111 -20.22 2.80 14.50
C ALA A 111 -19.99 1.32 14.84
N VAL A 112 -19.21 0.60 14.08
CA VAL A 112 -18.98 -0.84 14.23
C VAL A 112 -17.50 -1.11 14.50
N ALA A 113 -17.20 -2.05 15.39
CA ALA A 113 -15.84 -2.51 15.61
C ALA A 113 -15.27 -3.18 14.34
N GLY A 114 -13.98 -3.05 14.13
CA GLY A 114 -13.34 -3.66 12.97
C GLY A 114 -11.84 -3.69 13.04
N ASP A 115 -11.26 -4.40 12.08
CA ASP A 115 -9.82 -4.49 11.91
C ASP A 115 -9.39 -3.61 10.73
N GLU A 116 -8.35 -2.82 10.93
CA GLU A 116 -7.64 -2.11 9.87
C GLU A 116 -6.24 -2.68 9.68
N VAL A 117 -5.78 -2.75 8.42
CA VAL A 117 -4.39 -3.06 8.09
C VAL A 117 -3.70 -1.79 7.64
N VAL A 118 -3.03 -1.15 8.59
CA VAL A 118 -2.21 0.04 8.33
C VAL A 118 -0.98 -0.37 7.54
N GLN A 119 -0.76 0.27 6.38
CA GLN A 119 0.31 -0.05 5.45
C GLN A 119 1.27 1.13 5.36
N LEU A 120 2.56 0.86 5.48
CA LEU A 120 3.63 1.83 5.33
C LEU A 120 4.32 1.60 3.99
N TYR A 121 4.36 2.61 3.15
CA TYR A 121 5.04 2.59 1.86
C TYR A 121 6.24 3.53 1.89
N GLN A 122 7.28 3.13 1.20
CA GLN A 122 8.47 3.94 0.94
C GLN A 122 8.54 4.30 -0.54
N ALA A 123 9.00 5.52 -0.83
CA ALA A 123 9.30 6.00 -2.16
C ALA A 123 10.73 6.56 -2.17
N PHE A 124 11.40 6.42 -3.30
CA PHE A 124 12.79 6.84 -3.44
C PHE A 124 12.90 7.94 -4.50
N HIS A 125 13.60 9.02 -4.15
CA HIS A 125 13.88 10.11 -5.05
C HIS A 125 15.40 10.31 -5.12
N GLY A 126 15.94 10.36 -6.34
CA GLY A 126 17.35 10.64 -6.55
C GLY A 126 18.31 9.47 -6.46
N ALA A 127 17.84 8.22 -6.44
CA ALA A 127 18.71 7.05 -6.51
C ALA A 127 19.41 6.96 -7.88
N HIS A 128 20.66 6.43 -7.90
CA HIS A 128 21.44 6.25 -9.13
C HIS A 128 20.84 5.23 -10.10
N VAL A 129 20.00 4.31 -9.59
CA VAL A 129 19.25 3.36 -10.41
C VAL A 129 17.77 3.64 -10.36
N VAL A 130 17.04 3.20 -11.38
CA VAL A 130 15.57 3.36 -11.43
C VAL A 130 14.91 2.47 -10.39
N ARG A 131 14.34 3.10 -9.36
CA ARG A 131 13.61 2.44 -8.27
C ARG A 131 12.09 2.42 -8.53
N PRO A 132 11.36 1.49 -7.91
CA PRO A 132 9.90 1.55 -7.90
C PRO A 132 9.40 2.89 -7.35
N ASN A 133 8.28 3.40 -7.90
CA ASN A 133 7.68 4.65 -7.43
C ASN A 133 7.18 4.58 -5.98
N LYS A 134 6.82 3.38 -5.52
CA LYS A 134 6.54 3.06 -4.12
C LYS A 134 6.73 1.57 -3.86
N GLN A 135 7.08 1.22 -2.63
CA GLN A 135 7.26 -0.16 -2.20
C GLN A 135 6.73 -0.33 -0.77
N LEU A 136 6.01 -1.42 -0.52
CA LEU A 136 5.53 -1.73 0.84
C LEU A 136 6.73 -2.01 1.75
N ALA A 137 6.89 -1.19 2.80
CA ALA A 137 7.95 -1.28 3.78
C ALA A 137 7.50 -1.99 5.06
N GLY A 138 6.19 -1.95 5.35
CA GLY A 138 5.64 -2.63 6.52
C GLY A 138 4.13 -2.57 6.57
N PHE A 139 3.53 -3.43 7.37
CA PHE A 139 2.09 -3.38 7.66
C PHE A 139 1.81 -3.86 9.07
N LYS A 140 0.72 -3.38 9.66
CA LYS A 140 0.21 -3.83 10.96
C LYS A 140 -1.30 -3.92 10.91
N ARG A 141 -1.83 -5.08 11.32
CA ARG A 141 -3.26 -5.25 11.57
C ARG A 141 -3.58 -4.81 12.99
N VAL A 142 -4.62 -4.01 13.14
CA VAL A 142 -5.08 -3.49 14.42
C VAL A 142 -6.60 -3.59 14.51
N HIS A 143 -7.07 -4.10 15.65
CA HIS A 143 -8.49 -4.10 15.98
C HIS A 143 -8.85 -2.82 16.74
N LEU A 144 -9.97 -2.17 16.36
CA LEU A 144 -10.48 -0.96 17.00
C LEU A 144 -12.00 -1.10 17.23
N ASN A 145 -12.42 -0.85 18.46
CA ASN A 145 -13.83 -0.63 18.75
C ASN A 145 -14.30 0.69 18.11
N ALA A 146 -15.63 0.86 18.00
CA ALA A 146 -16.19 2.12 17.53
C ALA A 146 -15.71 3.30 18.39
N GLY A 147 -15.21 4.35 17.76
CA GLY A 147 -14.63 5.53 18.43
C GLY A 147 -13.24 5.33 19.03
N GLU A 148 -12.65 4.15 18.95
CA GLU A 148 -11.31 3.88 19.49
C GLU A 148 -10.21 4.44 18.60
N THR A 149 -9.15 4.97 19.21
CA THR A 149 -7.93 5.45 18.54
C THR A 149 -6.70 4.75 19.10
N LYS A 150 -5.81 4.32 18.24
CA LYS A 150 -4.52 3.69 18.61
C LYS A 150 -3.35 4.33 17.86
N LYS A 151 -2.22 4.50 18.56
CA LYS A 151 -0.96 4.85 17.93
C LYS A 151 -0.32 3.58 17.35
N ILE A 152 0.08 3.67 16.09
CA ILE A 152 0.82 2.61 15.37
C ILE A 152 2.25 3.12 15.13
N THR A 153 3.22 2.28 15.43
CA THR A 153 4.64 2.59 15.21
C THR A 153 5.28 1.50 14.36
N PHE A 154 6.03 1.90 13.34
CA PHE A 154 6.86 1.03 12.52
C PHE A 154 8.32 1.32 12.83
N ASN A 155 9.11 0.28 12.98
CA ASN A 155 10.58 0.38 13.09
C ASN A 155 11.16 -0.30 11.86
N LEU A 156 11.75 0.48 10.97
CA LEU A 156 12.42 0.02 9.77
C LEU A 156 13.92 0.06 9.97
N ASP A 157 14.61 -0.97 9.51
CA ASP A 157 16.05 -0.94 9.36
C ASP A 157 16.40 -0.20 8.06
N THR A 158 17.38 0.70 8.08
CA THR A 158 17.81 1.40 6.87
C THR A 158 18.30 0.47 5.78
N ALA A 159 18.78 -0.72 6.13
CA ALA A 159 19.09 -1.76 5.16
C ALA A 159 17.90 -2.14 4.26
N GLN A 160 16.64 -1.97 4.70
CA GLN A 160 15.45 -2.21 3.87
C GLN A 160 15.30 -1.18 2.74
N LEU A 161 16.00 -0.04 2.83
CA LEU A 161 16.04 1.00 1.80
C LEU A 161 17.09 0.70 0.72
N GLY A 162 17.99 -0.26 0.98
CA GLY A 162 19.10 -0.61 0.10
C GLY A 162 18.67 -1.26 -1.21
N TYR A 163 19.59 -1.31 -2.13
CA TYR A 163 19.45 -1.93 -3.44
C TYR A 163 20.82 -2.39 -3.95
N TYR A 164 20.83 -3.15 -5.06
CA TYR A 164 22.07 -3.50 -5.75
C TYR A 164 22.34 -2.46 -6.84
N ASP A 165 23.53 -1.91 -6.83
CA ASP A 165 24.02 -0.96 -7.84
C ASP A 165 24.44 -1.66 -9.15
N GLU A 166 25.03 -0.91 -10.09
CA GLU A 166 25.46 -1.44 -11.38
C GLU A 166 26.64 -2.44 -11.25
N GLU A 167 27.42 -2.33 -10.19
CA GLU A 167 28.53 -3.24 -9.84
C GLU A 167 28.05 -4.42 -8.96
N MET A 168 26.74 -4.61 -8.81
CA MET A 168 26.13 -5.66 -7.98
C MET A 168 26.55 -5.58 -6.49
N GLN A 169 26.87 -4.40 -6.00
CA GLN A 169 27.10 -4.16 -4.58
C GLN A 169 25.80 -3.70 -3.93
N PHE A 170 25.52 -4.26 -2.74
CA PHE A 170 24.37 -3.82 -1.96
C PHE A 170 24.69 -2.49 -1.28
N VAL A 171 23.96 -1.45 -1.61
CA VAL A 171 24.17 -0.09 -1.12
C VAL A 171 22.92 0.49 -0.48
N VAL A 172 23.13 1.30 0.54
CA VAL A 172 22.12 2.19 1.13
C VAL A 172 22.62 3.62 0.91
N GLU A 173 21.97 4.33 0.03
CA GLU A 173 22.32 5.72 -0.28
C GLU A 173 21.62 6.68 0.68
N PRO A 174 22.27 7.83 0.99
CA PRO A 174 21.67 8.89 1.79
C PRO A 174 20.52 9.62 1.10
#